data_a691a84b2a3887ca779ba8d067ff1ed2
#
_entry.id   a691a84b2a3887ca779ba8d067ff1ed2
#
_cell.length_a   1.000
_cell.length_b   1.000
_cell.length_c   1.000
_cell.angle_alpha   90.00
_cell.angle_beta   90.00
_cell.angle_gamma   90.00
#
_symmetry.space_group_name_H-M   'P 1'
#
loop_
_entity.id
_entity.type
_entity.pdbx_description
1 polymer ?
#
loop_
_entity_poly.entity_id
_entity_poly.type
_entity_poly.pdbx_seq_one_letter_code
_entity_poly.pdbx_strand_id
1 'polypeptide(L)'
;MKRNKFTALALALAMVLSLCACGGTGTETAPQTVAEVQPTAPKSTETAPAEITVTDMIGREVTVTPGSYERVVCIGAGALRMYCYIADVNLLCGVEDIDNITLEERPKMFDSVARPYVLAYGDVFSTLPSCGVGGPMAQTAEAEKILSCDPDIVISEYEDVEKADALQEQLGVSVITLKAGPKSVFDDTFAGSMKLLGRIFGEEERAESLISFVESEAAEITARTAGIAEEDKPGVYICGLGNWGTTNHLMTAQNYVSFNIAGVKNVVTGMATDGIQPIEEEAFAALGDEMDILILDAAAVKNIAPLYQEDPTMFDTCKAWRDGEVYLEMAYNAYYTNYEIALMNTWFAAKTVYPELFADIDLTAKANEITKAFLGQELAEQIFACPSSFGGYQKIDTAAFFG
;
A
#
# COMPACT_ATOMS: atom_id res chain seq x y z
N MET A 1 -20.86 -36.09 40.14
CA MET A 1 -21.84 -37.18 39.95
C MET A 1 -22.20 -37.28 38.48
N LYS A 2 -21.99 -38.49 37.87
CA LYS A 2 -22.51 -39.05 36.61
C LYS A 2 -22.19 -38.27 35.33
N ARG A 3 -21.20 -38.65 34.44
CA ARG A 3 -20.98 -39.88 33.63
C ARG A 3 -22.15 -40.21 32.72
N ASN A 4 -21.95 -40.11 31.37
CA ASN A 4 -22.02 -41.22 30.38
C ASN A 4 -21.94 -40.57 28.99
N LYS A 5 -21.05 -40.89 28.12
CA LYS A 5 -20.54 -42.10 27.40
C LYS A 5 -21.35 -42.42 26.14
N PHE A 6 -20.61 -42.52 25.02
CA PHE A 6 -20.69 -43.41 23.85
C PHE A 6 -21.76 -43.09 22.81
N THR A 7 -21.56 -43.19 21.53
CA THR A 7 -20.95 -44.27 20.75
C THR A 7 -20.56 -43.78 19.32
N ALA A 8 -19.46 -44.31 18.84
CA ALA A 8 -19.04 -44.37 17.45
C ALA A 8 -19.85 -45.41 16.68
N LEU A 9 -19.98 -45.25 15.35
CA LEU A 9 -20.14 -46.38 14.44
C LEU A 9 -19.57 -46.08 13.06
N ALA A 10 -18.74 -46.97 12.64
CA ALA A 10 -17.99 -47.02 11.39
C ALA A 10 -18.68 -47.95 10.37
N LEU A 11 -18.12 -48.01 9.14
CA LEU A 11 -18.28 -48.98 8.02
C LEU A 11 -19.53 -48.78 7.15
N ALA A 12 -19.42 -48.86 5.81
CA ALA A 12 -18.82 -49.88 4.99
C ALA A 12 -18.68 -49.48 3.49
N LEU A 13 -17.62 -49.83 2.94
CA LEU A 13 -17.16 -50.37 1.66
C LEU A 13 -18.26 -51.02 0.77
N ALA A 14 -18.33 -50.69 -0.52
CA ALA A 14 -18.86 -51.56 -1.56
C ALA A 14 -18.12 -51.36 -2.90
N MET A 15 -17.29 -52.35 -3.24
CA MET A 15 -16.80 -52.64 -4.59
C MET A 15 -17.93 -53.20 -5.44
N VAL A 16 -17.98 -52.85 -6.70
CA VAL A 16 -18.64 -53.70 -7.72
C VAL A 16 -17.69 -53.89 -8.91
N LEU A 17 -17.16 -55.10 -8.98
CA LEU A 17 -16.54 -55.68 -10.16
C LEU A 17 -17.64 -56.14 -11.11
N SER A 18 -17.48 -55.90 -12.42
CA SER A 18 -18.18 -56.64 -13.44
C SER A 18 -17.19 -57.17 -14.47
N LEU A 19 -16.93 -58.45 -14.40
CA LEU A 19 -16.30 -59.27 -15.42
C LEU A 19 -17.33 -59.60 -16.52
N CYS A 20 -16.90 -59.56 -17.78
CA CYS A 20 -17.46 -60.42 -18.82
C CYS A 20 -16.34 -60.97 -19.68
N ALA A 21 -16.23 -62.30 -19.64
CA ALA A 21 -15.34 -63.13 -20.44
C ALA A 21 -16.08 -63.75 -21.61
N CYS A 22 -15.36 -63.92 -22.72
CA CYS A 22 -15.49 -65.03 -23.66
C CYS A 22 -14.37 -64.83 -24.71
N GLY A 23 -13.45 -65.71 -25.02
CA GLY A 23 -13.40 -67.16 -25.16
C GLY A 23 -12.96 -67.42 -26.62
N GLY A 24 -11.77 -68.02 -26.82
CA GLY A 24 -11.35 -68.49 -28.15
C GLY A 24 -9.84 -68.86 -28.23
N THR A 25 -9.65 -70.09 -28.31
CA THR A 25 -8.47 -70.97 -28.33
C THR A 25 -7.46 -70.71 -29.43
N GLY A 26 -6.14 -70.93 -29.09
CA GLY A 26 -5.25 -71.65 -29.96
C GLY A 26 -3.85 -71.13 -30.22
N THR A 27 -2.88 -71.81 -29.65
CA THR A 27 -1.57 -72.24 -30.12
C THR A 27 -0.30 -71.41 -29.76
N GLU A 28 0.53 -72.11 -29.05
CA GLU A 28 1.89 -71.81 -28.61
C GLU A 28 2.83 -71.39 -29.74
N THR A 29 3.66 -70.42 -29.52
CA THR A 29 5.10 -70.43 -29.85
C THR A 29 5.80 -69.35 -29.00
N ALA A 30 6.77 -69.78 -28.17
CA ALA A 30 7.66 -68.91 -27.37
C ALA A 30 8.93 -68.54 -28.14
N PRO A 31 9.88 -67.78 -27.54
CA PRO A 31 9.88 -66.36 -27.30
C PRO A 31 10.99 -65.65 -28.06
N GLN A 32 10.86 -64.41 -28.40
CA GLN A 32 12.00 -63.54 -28.69
C GLN A 32 11.87 -62.24 -27.85
N THR A 33 12.83 -62.10 -26.96
CA THR A 33 13.09 -60.90 -26.16
C THR A 33 13.44 -59.74 -27.09
N VAL A 34 12.55 -58.77 -27.24
CA VAL A 34 12.85 -57.47 -27.81
C VAL A 34 12.87 -56.49 -26.63
N ALA A 35 14.03 -55.89 -26.37
CA ALA A 35 14.20 -54.84 -25.40
C ALA A 35 13.33 -53.64 -25.78
N GLU A 36 12.35 -53.31 -24.94
CA GLU A 36 11.53 -52.14 -25.04
C GLU A 36 12.40 -50.92 -24.66
N VAL A 37 12.80 -50.16 -25.65
CA VAL A 37 13.41 -48.84 -25.47
C VAL A 37 12.28 -47.88 -25.10
N GLN A 38 12.11 -47.59 -23.81
CA GLN A 38 11.29 -46.48 -23.36
C GLN A 38 11.83 -45.17 -23.97
N PRO A 39 11.00 -44.36 -24.62
CA PRO A 39 11.40 -43.03 -24.99
C PRO A 39 11.55 -42.21 -23.69
N THR A 40 12.79 -41.85 -23.32
CA THR A 40 13.05 -40.81 -22.38
C THR A 40 12.45 -39.53 -22.92
N ALA A 41 11.38 -39.03 -22.26
CA ALA A 41 10.91 -37.66 -22.49
C ALA A 41 12.09 -36.71 -22.38
N PRO A 42 12.22 -35.74 -23.30
CA PRO A 42 13.26 -34.74 -23.17
C PRO A 42 13.02 -34.02 -21.83
N LYS A 43 14.02 -34.04 -20.94
CA LYS A 43 14.13 -33.10 -19.83
C LYS A 43 13.98 -31.72 -20.47
N SER A 44 12.94 -30.98 -20.10
CA SER A 44 12.89 -29.57 -20.36
C SER A 44 14.16 -28.98 -19.77
N THR A 45 15.08 -28.55 -20.62
CA THR A 45 16.16 -27.67 -20.24
C THR A 45 15.48 -26.37 -19.84
N GLU A 46 15.30 -26.16 -18.56
CA GLU A 46 14.99 -24.86 -18.00
C GLU A 46 16.14 -23.95 -18.45
N THR A 47 15.83 -23.09 -19.43
CA THR A 47 16.80 -22.10 -19.91
C THR A 47 17.02 -21.16 -18.75
N ALA A 48 18.26 -20.97 -18.33
CA ALA A 48 18.60 -19.98 -17.29
C ALA A 48 17.96 -18.63 -17.68
N PRO A 49 17.38 -17.88 -16.71
CA PRO A 49 16.78 -16.59 -17.00
C PRO A 49 17.76 -15.69 -17.72
N ALA A 50 17.33 -15.04 -18.80
CA ALA A 50 18.17 -14.16 -19.58
C ALA A 50 18.31 -12.79 -18.92
N GLU A 51 19.52 -12.25 -18.90
CA GLU A 51 19.74 -10.86 -18.52
C GLU A 51 19.01 -9.90 -19.47
N ILE A 52 18.42 -8.87 -18.91
CA ILE A 52 17.80 -7.76 -19.65
C ILE A 52 18.28 -6.43 -19.08
N THR A 53 18.17 -5.36 -19.86
CA THR A 53 18.32 -4.01 -19.36
C THR A 53 16.95 -3.41 -19.08
N VAL A 54 16.79 -2.82 -17.91
CA VAL A 54 15.61 -2.03 -17.51
C VAL A 54 16.04 -0.59 -17.28
N THR A 55 15.12 0.35 -17.55
CA THR A 55 15.30 1.73 -17.12
C THR A 55 14.59 1.91 -15.81
N ASP A 56 15.30 2.32 -14.74
CA ASP A 56 14.69 2.59 -13.45
C ASP A 56 13.96 3.95 -13.41
N MET A 57 13.29 4.25 -12.31
CA MET A 57 12.43 5.42 -12.22
C MET A 57 13.16 6.77 -12.17
N ILE A 58 14.51 6.75 -12.07
CA ILE A 58 15.36 7.93 -12.19
C ILE A 58 16.14 7.99 -13.52
N GLY A 59 15.83 7.07 -14.45
CA GLY A 59 16.35 7.06 -15.81
C GLY A 59 17.68 6.33 -15.98
N ARG A 60 18.15 5.54 -14.99
CA ARG A 60 19.34 4.71 -15.11
C ARG A 60 19.02 3.43 -15.87
N GLU A 61 19.93 3.01 -16.74
CA GLU A 61 19.87 1.69 -17.36
C GLU A 61 20.59 0.67 -16.46
N VAL A 62 19.86 -0.31 -15.96
CA VAL A 62 20.38 -1.34 -15.05
C VAL A 62 20.14 -2.72 -15.63
N THR A 63 21.19 -3.56 -15.62
CA THR A 63 21.08 -4.97 -16.03
C THR A 63 20.50 -5.79 -14.88
N VAL A 64 19.47 -6.57 -15.18
CA VAL A 64 18.78 -7.46 -14.24
C VAL A 64 18.52 -8.83 -14.87
N THR A 65 18.32 -9.83 -14.03
CA THR A 65 17.93 -11.19 -14.43
C THR A 65 16.53 -11.49 -13.86
N PRO A 66 15.45 -11.21 -14.60
CA PRO A 66 14.09 -11.31 -14.10
C PRO A 66 13.77 -12.67 -13.47
N GLY A 67 13.10 -12.65 -12.32
CA GLY A 67 12.62 -13.85 -11.62
C GLY A 67 13.71 -14.73 -11.02
N SER A 68 14.98 -14.25 -10.95
CA SER A 68 16.09 -15.05 -10.40
C SER A 68 16.54 -14.60 -9.00
N TYR A 69 15.99 -13.52 -8.49
CA TYR A 69 16.42 -12.96 -7.22
C TYR A 69 15.81 -13.72 -6.04
N GLU A 70 16.68 -14.05 -5.07
CA GLU A 70 16.30 -14.80 -3.87
C GLU A 70 16.61 -14.03 -2.56
N ARG A 71 17.37 -12.94 -2.66
CA ARG A 71 17.87 -12.19 -1.51
C ARG A 71 17.73 -10.68 -1.73
N VAL A 72 16.60 -10.14 -1.33
CA VAL A 72 16.21 -8.74 -1.61
C VAL A 72 16.40 -7.88 -0.38
N VAL A 73 16.93 -6.68 -0.56
CA VAL A 73 16.91 -5.59 0.43
C VAL A 73 16.18 -4.39 -0.17
N CYS A 74 15.27 -3.80 0.61
CA CYS A 74 14.59 -2.56 0.27
C CYS A 74 15.06 -1.43 1.19
N ILE A 75 15.41 -0.27 0.62
CA ILE A 75 15.92 0.89 1.36
C ILE A 75 15.24 2.19 0.94
N GLY A 76 15.05 3.06 1.90
CA GLY A 76 14.42 4.37 1.69
C GLY A 76 12.90 4.35 1.81
N ALA A 77 12.34 5.55 1.95
CA ALA A 77 10.94 5.73 2.27
C ALA A 77 10.01 5.24 1.15
N GLY A 78 9.26 4.17 1.39
CA GLY A 78 8.29 3.60 0.44
C GLY A 78 8.78 2.42 -0.39
N ALA A 79 10.09 2.16 -0.50
CA ALA A 79 10.61 1.04 -1.28
C ALA A 79 10.06 -0.31 -0.81
N LEU A 80 10.18 -0.61 0.48
CA LEU A 80 9.66 -1.85 1.06
C LEU A 80 8.15 -1.99 0.89
N ARG A 81 7.40 -0.88 1.06
CA ARG A 81 5.95 -0.87 0.84
C ARG A 81 5.58 -1.27 -0.58
N MET A 82 6.19 -0.62 -1.58
CA MET A 82 5.92 -0.92 -2.99
C MET A 82 6.35 -2.34 -3.36
N TYR A 83 7.45 -2.81 -2.80
CA TYR A 83 7.89 -4.20 -2.93
C TYR A 83 6.82 -5.18 -2.43
N CYS A 84 6.26 -4.94 -1.24
CA CYS A 84 5.21 -5.79 -0.64
C CYS A 84 3.92 -5.86 -1.46
N TYR A 85 3.65 -4.91 -2.33
CA TYR A 85 2.48 -4.96 -3.21
C TYR A 85 2.63 -5.96 -4.37
N ILE A 86 3.87 -6.24 -4.78
CA ILE A 86 4.16 -6.96 -6.02
C ILE A 86 4.88 -8.29 -5.75
N ALA A 87 5.93 -8.29 -4.93
CA ALA A 87 6.86 -9.40 -4.82
C ALA A 87 6.71 -10.18 -3.50
N ASP A 88 7.27 -11.40 -3.48
CA ASP A 88 7.22 -12.28 -2.31
C ASP A 88 8.10 -11.73 -1.17
N VAL A 89 7.48 -11.42 -0.03
CA VAL A 89 8.17 -10.92 1.17
C VAL A 89 9.14 -11.94 1.78
N ASN A 90 9.03 -13.22 1.43
CA ASN A 90 9.97 -14.25 1.89
C ASN A 90 11.34 -14.19 1.20
N LEU A 91 11.47 -13.40 0.12
CA LEU A 91 12.75 -13.14 -0.53
C LEU A 91 13.57 -12.05 0.17
N LEU A 92 12.96 -11.34 1.13
CA LEU A 92 13.67 -10.31 1.90
C LEU A 92 14.76 -10.95 2.77
N CYS A 93 15.97 -10.41 2.71
CA CYS A 93 17.11 -10.85 3.53
C CYS A 93 17.59 -9.80 4.53
N GLY A 94 17.00 -8.61 4.51
CA GLY A 94 17.25 -7.52 5.46
C GLY A 94 16.12 -6.50 5.43
N VAL A 95 15.96 -5.77 6.52
CA VAL A 95 14.95 -4.71 6.66
C VAL A 95 15.55 -3.49 7.36
N GLU A 96 15.10 -2.28 7.01
CA GLU A 96 15.45 -1.07 7.76
C GLU A 96 14.81 -1.10 9.16
N ASP A 97 15.56 -0.60 10.17
CA ASP A 97 15.14 -0.65 11.57
C ASP A 97 13.78 0.01 11.83
N ILE A 98 13.44 1.06 11.07
CA ILE A 98 12.15 1.75 11.16
C ILE A 98 10.95 0.83 10.88
N ASP A 99 11.13 -0.21 10.08
CA ASP A 99 10.07 -1.16 9.69
C ASP A 99 10.05 -2.41 10.56
N ASN A 100 11.09 -2.65 11.36
CA ASN A 100 11.11 -3.71 12.38
C ASN A 100 10.62 -3.18 13.72
N ILE A 101 9.31 -3.20 13.95
CA ILE A 101 8.67 -2.65 15.15
C ILE A 101 9.05 -3.35 16.46
N THR A 102 9.73 -4.50 16.40
CA THR A 102 10.18 -5.24 17.60
C THR A 102 11.50 -4.74 18.15
N LEU A 103 12.28 -3.97 17.37
CA LEU A 103 13.53 -3.40 17.86
C LEU A 103 13.26 -2.27 18.86
N GLU A 104 14.02 -2.27 19.96
CA GLU A 104 13.94 -1.22 20.98
C GLU A 104 14.57 0.09 20.47
N GLU A 105 15.75 -0.01 19.87
CA GLU A 105 16.52 1.12 19.33
C GLU A 105 16.24 1.30 17.83
N ARG A 106 15.25 2.13 17.50
CA ARG A 106 14.86 2.47 16.12
C ARG A 106 14.10 3.79 16.04
N PRO A 107 13.92 4.37 14.86
CA PRO A 107 12.99 5.48 14.67
C PRO A 107 11.54 5.06 14.99
N LYS A 108 10.85 5.77 15.88
CA LYS A 108 9.48 5.43 16.35
C LYS A 108 8.42 6.45 15.93
N MET A 109 8.78 7.39 15.07
CA MET A 109 7.89 8.51 14.71
C MET A 109 6.57 8.11 14.04
N PHE A 110 6.51 6.91 13.45
CA PHE A 110 5.31 6.40 12.79
C PHE A 110 4.60 5.27 13.55
N ASP A 111 5.00 4.96 14.80
CA ASP A 111 4.43 3.82 15.53
C ASP A 111 2.93 3.94 15.82
N SER A 112 2.44 5.16 15.94
CA SER A 112 1.02 5.40 16.17
C SER A 112 0.19 5.46 14.89
N VAL A 113 0.83 5.57 13.73
CA VAL A 113 0.17 5.72 12.42
C VAL A 113 0.10 4.38 11.72
N ALA A 114 -1.01 4.08 11.09
CA ALA A 114 -1.15 2.86 10.31
C ALA A 114 -0.16 2.86 9.13
N ARG A 115 0.64 1.79 9.05
CA ARG A 115 1.46 1.42 7.89
C ARG A 115 1.03 0.02 7.49
N PRO A 116 0.09 -0.13 6.55
CA PRO A 116 -0.57 -1.42 6.29
C PRO A 116 0.40 -2.54 5.91
N TYR A 117 1.48 -2.26 5.17
CA TYR A 117 2.51 -3.27 4.87
C TYR A 117 3.24 -3.79 6.13
N VAL A 118 3.43 -2.94 7.15
CA VAL A 118 3.99 -3.37 8.45
C VAL A 118 2.96 -4.17 9.24
N LEU A 119 1.68 -3.80 9.18
CA LEU A 119 0.60 -4.58 9.80
C LEU A 119 0.47 -5.97 9.14
N ALA A 120 0.64 -6.05 7.81
CA ALA A 120 0.56 -7.29 7.06
C ALA A 120 1.74 -8.23 7.29
N TYR A 121 2.96 -7.70 7.34
CA TYR A 121 4.19 -8.49 7.23
C TYR A 121 5.20 -8.23 8.37
N GLY A 122 4.81 -7.52 9.41
CA GLY A 122 5.68 -7.20 10.55
C GLY A 122 6.29 -8.43 11.23
N ASP A 123 5.58 -9.56 11.23
CA ASP A 123 6.12 -10.84 11.76
C ASP A 123 7.33 -11.30 10.92
N VAL A 124 7.29 -11.17 9.59
CA VAL A 124 8.44 -11.46 8.72
C VAL A 124 9.57 -10.48 8.99
N PHE A 125 9.27 -9.17 9.00
CA PHE A 125 10.28 -8.12 9.21
C PHE A 125 11.00 -8.28 10.55
N SER A 126 10.30 -8.74 11.59
CA SER A 126 10.86 -8.95 12.93
C SER A 126 11.96 -10.01 12.98
N THR A 127 12.02 -10.90 11.99
CA THR A 127 13.01 -12.00 11.92
C THR A 127 14.25 -11.63 11.11
N LEU A 128 14.21 -10.50 10.38
CA LEU A 128 15.26 -10.12 9.46
C LEU A 128 16.36 -9.27 10.14
N PRO A 129 17.62 -9.39 9.70
CA PRO A 129 18.69 -8.51 10.16
C PRO A 129 18.46 -7.06 9.67
N SER A 130 19.07 -6.12 10.40
CA SER A 130 19.09 -4.70 10.01
C SER A 130 19.93 -4.48 8.75
N CYS A 131 19.36 -3.84 7.74
CA CYS A 131 20.09 -3.35 6.57
C CYS A 131 20.36 -1.84 6.63
N GLY A 132 19.92 -1.15 7.68
CA GLY A 132 20.08 0.28 7.92
C GLY A 132 19.07 0.79 8.93
N VAL A 133 19.25 2.02 9.39
CA VAL A 133 18.31 2.64 10.34
C VAL A 133 16.99 3.00 9.65
N GLY A 134 17.06 3.49 8.41
CA GLY A 134 15.88 3.98 7.70
C GLY A 134 15.27 5.25 8.30
N GLY A 135 14.10 5.61 7.81
CA GLY A 135 13.37 6.79 8.27
C GLY A 135 13.68 8.04 7.47
N PRO A 136 12.85 9.10 7.60
CA PRO A 136 12.95 10.29 6.76
C PRO A 136 14.24 11.10 6.94
N MET A 137 14.97 10.85 8.02
CA MET A 137 16.27 11.49 8.28
C MET A 137 17.45 10.69 7.72
N ALA A 138 17.26 9.43 7.31
CA ALA A 138 18.27 8.60 6.67
C ALA A 138 18.36 8.97 5.18
N GLN A 139 19.26 9.89 4.85
CA GLN A 139 19.44 10.39 3.47
C GLN A 139 20.51 9.62 2.68
N THR A 140 21.13 8.62 3.28
CA THR A 140 22.17 7.80 2.67
C THR A 140 22.03 6.35 3.11
N ALA A 141 22.22 5.46 2.17
CA ALA A 141 22.25 4.02 2.43
C ALA A 141 23.45 3.62 3.31
N GLU A 142 23.25 2.66 4.19
CA GLU A 142 24.29 2.09 5.06
C GLU A 142 24.89 0.83 4.38
N ALA A 143 25.76 1.04 3.39
CA ALA A 143 26.27 -0.02 2.50
C ALA A 143 26.86 -1.23 3.26
N GLU A 144 27.57 -1.03 4.38
CA GLU A 144 28.14 -2.13 5.18
C GLU A 144 27.05 -3.01 5.80
N LYS A 145 25.94 -2.42 6.28
CA LYS A 145 24.81 -3.18 6.80
C LYS A 145 24.07 -3.91 5.69
N ILE A 146 23.87 -3.26 4.54
CA ILE A 146 23.28 -3.91 3.36
C ILE A 146 24.12 -5.12 2.93
N LEU A 147 25.44 -4.97 2.80
CA LEU A 147 26.35 -6.06 2.48
C LEU A 147 26.30 -7.21 3.51
N SER A 148 26.11 -6.89 4.80
CA SER A 148 25.97 -7.93 5.83
C SER A 148 24.73 -8.79 5.68
N CYS A 149 23.70 -8.30 4.97
CA CYS A 149 22.52 -9.06 4.61
C CYS A 149 22.73 -9.96 3.38
N ASP A 150 23.85 -9.82 2.66
CA ASP A 150 24.21 -10.60 1.47
C ASP A 150 23.11 -10.59 0.39
N PRO A 151 22.63 -9.42 -0.08
CA PRO A 151 21.58 -9.33 -1.08
C PRO A 151 22.10 -9.65 -2.48
N ASP A 152 21.22 -10.10 -3.36
CA ASP A 152 21.48 -10.23 -4.80
C ASP A 152 20.85 -9.08 -5.62
N ILE A 153 19.97 -8.30 -5.02
CA ILE A 153 19.42 -7.05 -5.56
C ILE A 153 19.01 -6.11 -4.43
N VAL A 154 19.11 -4.80 -4.70
CA VAL A 154 18.61 -3.74 -3.80
C VAL A 154 17.54 -2.91 -4.51
N ILE A 155 16.40 -2.74 -3.87
CA ILE A 155 15.32 -1.84 -4.28
C ILE A 155 15.42 -0.56 -3.45
N SER A 156 15.54 0.58 -4.10
CA SER A 156 15.84 1.87 -3.47
C SER A 156 14.76 2.91 -3.78
N GLU A 157 14.61 3.87 -2.90
CA GLU A 157 13.83 5.10 -3.08
C GLU A 157 14.70 6.36 -3.00
N TYR A 158 16.00 6.22 -3.03
CA TYR A 158 16.91 7.37 -3.08
C TYR A 158 17.02 7.91 -4.51
N GLU A 159 16.38 9.02 -4.81
CA GLU A 159 16.21 9.61 -6.16
C GLU A 159 17.46 10.32 -6.72
N ASP A 160 18.65 10.03 -6.23
CA ASP A 160 19.90 10.63 -6.68
C ASP A 160 20.71 9.64 -7.52
N VAL A 161 20.86 9.94 -8.81
CA VAL A 161 21.55 9.06 -9.78
C VAL A 161 22.99 8.77 -9.37
N GLU A 162 23.74 9.77 -8.95
CA GLU A 162 25.16 9.61 -8.58
C GLU A 162 25.29 8.73 -7.34
N LYS A 163 24.40 8.90 -6.35
CA LYS A 163 24.37 8.05 -5.15
C LYS A 163 23.93 6.63 -5.44
N ALA A 164 22.95 6.44 -6.33
CA ALA A 164 22.49 5.12 -6.72
C ALA A 164 23.56 4.35 -7.48
N ASP A 165 24.30 5.01 -8.38
CA ASP A 165 25.43 4.41 -9.10
C ASP A 165 26.60 4.06 -8.16
N ALA A 166 26.95 4.97 -7.25
CA ALA A 166 28.01 4.73 -6.27
C ALA A 166 27.65 3.57 -5.31
N LEU A 167 26.38 3.49 -4.89
CA LEU A 167 25.91 2.38 -4.07
C LEU A 167 25.99 1.05 -4.82
N GLN A 168 25.53 1.00 -6.08
CA GLN A 168 25.61 -0.18 -6.93
C GLN A 168 27.06 -0.65 -7.12
N GLU A 169 28.01 0.27 -7.37
CA GLU A 169 29.43 -0.05 -7.46
C GLU A 169 29.98 -0.60 -6.13
N GLN A 170 29.61 0.00 -5.01
CA GLN A 170 30.07 -0.41 -3.68
C GLN A 170 29.52 -1.78 -3.26
N LEU A 171 28.28 -2.08 -3.59
CA LEU A 171 27.63 -3.34 -3.24
C LEU A 171 27.97 -4.47 -4.22
N GLY A 172 28.29 -4.16 -5.47
CA GLY A 172 28.52 -5.14 -6.52
C GLY A 172 27.28 -5.91 -6.98
N VAL A 173 26.07 -5.41 -6.63
CA VAL A 173 24.78 -5.96 -7.05
C VAL A 173 23.92 -4.86 -7.64
N SER A 174 22.90 -5.23 -8.43
CA SER A 174 22.00 -4.25 -9.05
C SER A 174 21.24 -3.45 -8.00
N VAL A 175 21.21 -2.13 -8.15
CA VAL A 175 20.39 -1.20 -7.36
C VAL A 175 19.35 -0.59 -8.28
N ILE A 176 18.08 -0.81 -7.99
CA ILE A 176 16.93 -0.31 -8.74
C ILE A 176 16.25 0.77 -7.94
N THR A 177 16.10 1.96 -8.52
CA THR A 177 15.42 3.07 -7.85
C THR A 177 13.99 3.18 -8.33
N LEU A 178 13.05 3.14 -7.37
CA LEU A 178 11.64 3.41 -7.55
C LEU A 178 11.34 4.89 -7.30
N LYS A 179 10.10 5.30 -7.56
CA LYS A 179 9.58 6.60 -7.14
C LYS A 179 8.26 6.42 -6.41
N ALA A 180 8.14 7.12 -5.28
CA ALA A 180 6.94 7.19 -4.45
C ALA A 180 6.72 8.62 -3.95
N GLY A 181 5.79 8.76 -3.02
CA GLY A 181 5.53 10.01 -2.33
C GLY A 181 4.21 10.67 -2.70
N PRO A 182 3.82 11.74 -1.97
CA PRO A 182 2.47 12.30 -2.03
C PRO A 182 2.14 13.06 -3.33
N LYS A 183 3.11 13.21 -4.23
CA LYS A 183 2.91 13.82 -5.55
C LYS A 183 2.66 12.79 -6.66
N SER A 184 2.93 11.51 -6.38
CA SER A 184 2.90 10.42 -7.36
C SER A 184 1.82 9.40 -7.03
N VAL A 185 0.65 9.86 -6.55
CA VAL A 185 -0.44 8.99 -6.12
C VAL A 185 -1.32 8.64 -7.31
N PHE A 186 -1.32 7.36 -7.71
CA PHE A 186 -2.11 6.79 -8.81
C PHE A 186 -1.87 7.43 -10.18
N ASP A 187 -0.67 7.92 -10.41
CA ASP A 187 -0.22 8.46 -11.68
C ASP A 187 0.71 7.48 -12.44
N ASP A 188 1.26 7.93 -13.57
CA ASP A 188 2.21 7.14 -14.36
C ASP A 188 3.46 6.74 -13.58
N THR A 189 3.84 7.49 -12.54
CA THR A 189 4.99 7.19 -11.67
C THR A 189 4.69 5.98 -10.78
N PHE A 190 3.50 5.95 -10.18
CA PHE A 190 3.03 4.77 -9.44
C PHE A 190 2.98 3.54 -10.34
N ALA A 191 2.26 3.64 -11.47
CA ALA A 191 2.14 2.54 -12.43
C ALA A 191 3.50 2.07 -12.96
N GLY A 192 4.42 3.01 -13.23
CA GLY A 192 5.78 2.72 -13.68
C GLY A 192 6.59 1.94 -12.65
N SER A 193 6.52 2.33 -11.36
CA SER A 193 7.18 1.61 -10.26
C SER A 193 6.63 0.20 -10.08
N MET A 194 5.30 0.01 -10.18
CA MET A 194 4.68 -1.32 -10.10
C MET A 194 5.08 -2.21 -11.26
N LYS A 195 5.05 -1.70 -12.50
CA LYS A 195 5.48 -2.43 -13.70
C LYS A 195 6.95 -2.81 -13.67
N LEU A 196 7.80 -1.90 -13.17
CA LEU A 196 9.24 -2.16 -13.02
C LEU A 196 9.49 -3.31 -12.04
N LEU A 197 8.83 -3.29 -10.87
CA LEU A 197 8.90 -4.38 -9.90
C LEU A 197 8.36 -5.70 -10.50
N GLY A 198 7.20 -5.67 -11.14
CA GLY A 198 6.63 -6.84 -11.81
C GLY A 198 7.61 -7.47 -12.77
N ARG A 199 8.27 -6.66 -13.62
CA ARG A 199 9.26 -7.14 -14.60
C ARG A 199 10.51 -7.73 -13.96
N ILE A 200 11.00 -7.15 -12.85
CA ILE A 200 12.20 -7.62 -12.16
C ILE A 200 11.94 -8.95 -11.45
N PHE A 201 10.80 -9.10 -10.80
CA PHE A 201 10.47 -10.29 -10.01
C PHE A 201 9.67 -11.35 -10.77
N GLY A 202 9.33 -11.13 -12.05
CA GLY A 202 8.50 -12.06 -12.84
C GLY A 202 7.03 -12.05 -12.42
N GLU A 203 6.57 -10.93 -11.87
CA GLU A 203 5.24 -10.71 -11.31
C GLU A 203 4.44 -9.69 -12.13
N GLU A 204 4.59 -9.70 -13.46
CA GLU A 204 3.95 -8.73 -14.36
C GLU A 204 2.42 -8.80 -14.28
N GLU A 205 1.85 -10.01 -14.16
CA GLU A 205 0.40 -10.19 -14.01
C GLU A 205 -0.11 -9.58 -12.71
N ARG A 206 0.66 -9.70 -11.64
CA ARG A 206 0.35 -9.10 -10.35
C ARG A 206 0.36 -7.57 -10.44
N ALA A 207 1.39 -7.00 -11.08
CA ALA A 207 1.52 -5.56 -11.26
C ALA A 207 0.35 -4.99 -12.09
N GLU A 208 0.04 -5.60 -13.24
CA GLU A 208 -1.08 -5.18 -14.10
C GLU A 208 -2.43 -5.36 -13.39
N SER A 209 -2.62 -6.42 -12.61
CA SER A 209 -3.84 -6.64 -11.83
C SER A 209 -4.04 -5.54 -10.77
N LEU A 210 -2.98 -5.13 -10.06
CA LEU A 210 -3.06 -4.07 -9.06
C LEU A 210 -3.34 -2.71 -9.70
N ILE A 211 -2.66 -2.37 -10.80
CA ILE A 211 -2.88 -1.12 -11.54
C ILE A 211 -4.33 -1.07 -12.04
N SER A 212 -4.81 -2.14 -12.68
CA SER A 212 -6.18 -2.22 -13.18
C SER A 212 -7.22 -2.13 -12.06
N PHE A 213 -6.93 -2.69 -10.89
CA PHE A 213 -7.78 -2.55 -9.72
C PHE A 213 -7.91 -1.08 -9.31
N VAL A 214 -6.79 -0.37 -9.14
CA VAL A 214 -6.77 1.06 -8.77
C VAL A 214 -7.51 1.91 -9.81
N GLU A 215 -7.25 1.66 -11.10
CA GLU A 215 -7.93 2.36 -12.21
C GLU A 215 -9.44 2.11 -12.19
N SER A 216 -9.87 0.88 -11.93
CA SER A 216 -11.30 0.54 -11.86
C SER A 216 -12.01 1.20 -10.68
N GLU A 217 -11.37 1.24 -9.50
CA GLU A 217 -11.89 1.93 -8.32
C GLU A 217 -12.04 3.44 -8.56
N ALA A 218 -11.01 4.07 -9.13
CA ALA A 218 -11.05 5.49 -9.50
C ALA A 218 -12.12 5.78 -10.54
N ALA A 219 -12.25 4.93 -11.56
CA ALA A 219 -13.26 5.07 -12.61
C ALA A 219 -14.69 4.92 -12.06
N GLU A 220 -14.92 3.99 -11.14
CA GLU A 220 -16.22 3.81 -10.49
C GLU A 220 -16.63 5.05 -9.70
N ILE A 221 -15.73 5.59 -8.87
CA ILE A 221 -15.98 6.80 -8.08
C ILE A 221 -16.30 7.97 -9.00
N THR A 222 -15.44 8.20 -10.01
CA THR A 222 -15.61 9.29 -10.99
C THR A 222 -16.92 9.17 -11.76
N ALA A 223 -17.32 7.96 -12.17
CA ALA A 223 -18.56 7.75 -12.89
C ALA A 223 -19.81 8.10 -12.07
N ARG A 224 -19.78 7.80 -10.74
CA ARG A 224 -20.90 8.14 -9.84
C ARG A 224 -21.07 9.64 -9.66
N THR A 225 -19.99 10.43 -9.73
CA THR A 225 -20.01 11.88 -9.48
C THR A 225 -20.03 12.75 -10.74
N ALA A 226 -19.79 12.16 -11.92
CA ALA A 226 -19.66 12.89 -13.20
C ALA A 226 -20.87 13.74 -13.59
N GLY A 227 -22.06 13.47 -13.05
CA GLY A 227 -23.29 14.19 -13.35
C GLY A 227 -23.55 15.43 -12.48
N ILE A 228 -22.71 15.70 -11.48
CA ILE A 228 -22.92 16.79 -10.53
C ILE A 228 -22.40 18.11 -11.15
N ALA A 229 -23.29 19.11 -11.26
CA ALA A 229 -22.88 20.42 -11.74
C ALA A 229 -21.95 21.12 -10.73
N GLU A 230 -21.03 21.95 -11.20
CA GLU A 230 -20.02 22.58 -10.34
C GLU A 230 -20.64 23.48 -9.26
N GLU A 231 -21.75 24.14 -9.59
CA GLU A 231 -22.51 24.98 -8.67
C GLU A 231 -23.23 24.20 -7.56
N ASP A 232 -23.46 22.90 -7.77
CA ASP A 232 -24.13 22.02 -6.80
C ASP A 232 -23.16 21.30 -5.85
N LYS A 233 -21.84 21.44 -6.10
CA LYS A 233 -20.81 20.81 -5.27
C LYS A 233 -20.57 21.62 -4.01
N PRO A 234 -20.65 20.99 -2.81
CA PRO A 234 -20.23 21.65 -1.59
C PRO A 234 -18.72 21.92 -1.62
N GLY A 235 -18.31 23.05 -1.03
CA GLY A 235 -16.90 23.38 -0.86
C GLY A 235 -16.27 22.57 0.26
N VAL A 236 -15.16 21.90 0.00
CA VAL A 236 -14.48 21.05 0.97
C VAL A 236 -13.06 21.54 1.22
N TYR A 237 -12.70 21.64 2.50
CA TYR A 237 -11.32 21.89 2.94
C TYR A 237 -10.69 20.61 3.43
N ILE A 238 -9.53 20.23 2.86
CA ILE A 238 -8.69 19.17 3.42
C ILE A 238 -7.72 19.79 4.41
N CYS A 239 -7.84 19.39 5.66
CA CYS A 239 -7.20 20.00 6.82
C CYS A 239 -6.09 19.09 7.38
N GLY A 240 -4.89 19.62 7.52
CA GLY A 240 -3.85 18.98 8.30
C GLY A 240 -3.12 17.84 7.59
N LEU A 241 -3.02 17.85 6.27
CA LEU A 241 -2.29 16.81 5.53
C LEU A 241 -0.88 16.64 6.06
N GLY A 242 -0.48 15.38 6.34
CA GLY A 242 0.83 15.05 6.87
C GLY A 242 1.94 15.28 5.85
N ASN A 243 2.97 16.04 6.23
CA ASN A 243 4.20 16.19 5.45
C ASN A 243 5.39 16.42 6.38
N TRP A 244 6.38 15.55 6.34
CA TRP A 244 7.60 15.64 7.16
C TRP A 244 7.33 15.79 8.69
N GLY A 245 6.19 15.29 9.16
CA GLY A 245 5.77 15.37 10.55
C GLY A 245 5.31 16.76 11.02
N THR A 246 5.28 17.75 10.12
CA THR A 246 4.83 19.11 10.42
C THR A 246 3.40 19.26 9.95
N THR A 247 2.45 19.05 10.84
CA THR A 247 1.02 19.15 10.50
C THR A 247 0.31 20.04 11.50
N ASN A 248 -0.46 20.98 10.96
CA ASN A 248 -1.43 21.79 11.69
C ASN A 248 -2.66 22.00 10.78
N HIS A 249 -3.63 22.78 11.20
CA HIS A 249 -4.86 23.02 10.44
C HIS A 249 -4.66 23.75 9.10
N LEU A 250 -3.51 24.39 8.89
CA LEU A 250 -3.18 25.14 7.67
C LEU A 250 -2.54 24.24 6.60
N MET A 251 -2.03 23.06 6.97
CA MET A 251 -1.44 22.12 6.02
C MET A 251 -2.52 21.55 5.12
N THR A 252 -2.39 21.77 3.81
CA THR A 252 -3.40 21.40 2.81
C THR A 252 -2.76 21.17 1.44
N ALA A 253 -3.54 20.86 0.42
CA ALA A 253 -3.09 20.74 -0.97
C ALA A 253 -4.22 21.16 -1.94
N GLN A 254 -3.91 21.99 -2.96
CA GLN A 254 -4.88 22.30 -3.99
C GLN A 254 -5.20 21.12 -4.91
N ASN A 255 -4.23 20.22 -5.12
CA ASN A 255 -4.38 19.00 -5.91
C ASN A 255 -4.35 17.77 -4.98
N TYR A 256 -5.40 17.62 -4.17
CA TYR A 256 -5.55 16.43 -3.33
C TYR A 256 -6.16 15.29 -4.15
N VAL A 257 -5.44 14.16 -4.26
CA VAL A 257 -5.81 13.04 -5.14
C VAL A 257 -7.21 12.50 -4.87
N SER A 258 -7.58 12.36 -3.59
CA SER A 258 -8.91 11.86 -3.21
C SER A 258 -10.01 12.78 -3.69
N PHE A 259 -9.82 14.10 -3.63
CA PHE A 259 -10.80 15.07 -4.12
C PHE A 259 -10.88 15.09 -5.64
N ASN A 260 -9.74 15.00 -6.31
CA ASN A 260 -9.69 14.98 -7.78
C ASN A 260 -10.46 13.79 -8.36
N ILE A 261 -10.24 12.58 -7.83
CA ILE A 261 -10.93 11.36 -8.28
C ILE A 261 -12.41 11.39 -7.89
N ALA A 262 -12.73 11.84 -6.68
CA ALA A 262 -14.10 11.91 -6.19
C ALA A 262 -14.91 13.08 -6.78
N GLY A 263 -14.29 13.94 -7.60
CA GLY A 263 -14.95 15.11 -8.16
C GLY A 263 -15.40 16.13 -7.13
N VAL A 264 -14.69 16.21 -6.00
CA VAL A 264 -14.97 17.11 -4.87
C VAL A 264 -14.45 18.51 -5.19
N LYS A 265 -15.23 19.54 -4.86
CA LYS A 265 -14.82 20.94 -4.99
C LYS A 265 -13.88 21.31 -3.84
N ASN A 266 -12.58 21.34 -4.12
CA ASN A 266 -11.59 21.83 -3.19
C ASN A 266 -11.65 23.37 -3.11
N VAL A 267 -11.85 23.91 -1.90
CA VAL A 267 -11.89 25.38 -1.72
C VAL A 267 -10.50 26.02 -1.80
N VAL A 268 -9.44 25.22 -1.68
CA VAL A 268 -8.06 25.71 -1.78
C VAL A 268 -7.60 25.72 -3.22
N THR A 269 -7.27 26.91 -3.72
CA THR A 269 -6.80 27.15 -5.09
C THR A 269 -5.67 28.18 -5.10
N GLY A 270 -4.89 28.21 -6.18
CA GLY A 270 -3.87 29.25 -6.39
C GLY A 270 -2.63 29.10 -5.51
N MET A 271 -2.37 27.92 -4.97
CA MET A 271 -1.13 27.63 -4.24
C MET A 271 0.08 27.65 -5.18
N ALA A 272 1.26 27.95 -4.63
CA ALA A 272 2.50 28.04 -5.42
C ALA A 272 2.93 26.69 -6.02
N THR A 273 2.58 25.59 -5.40
CA THR A 273 2.86 24.23 -5.87
C THR A 273 1.65 23.32 -5.68
N ASP A 274 1.66 22.17 -6.35
CA ASP A 274 0.61 21.14 -6.22
C ASP A 274 0.80 20.20 -5.00
N GLY A 275 1.94 20.33 -4.32
CA GLY A 275 2.24 19.47 -3.16
C GLY A 275 1.57 19.95 -1.87
N ILE A 276 1.70 19.14 -0.84
CA ILE A 276 1.25 19.48 0.51
C ILE A 276 2.10 20.63 1.04
N GLN A 277 1.48 21.72 1.43
CA GLN A 277 2.11 22.91 2.00
C GLN A 277 1.12 23.69 2.86
N PRO A 278 1.60 24.53 3.79
CA PRO A 278 0.71 25.38 4.57
C PRO A 278 0.16 26.53 3.71
N ILE A 279 -1.06 26.96 4.02
CA ILE A 279 -1.59 28.28 3.65
C ILE A 279 -1.41 29.22 4.83
N GLU A 280 -1.55 30.54 4.59
CA GLU A 280 -1.50 31.55 5.66
C GLU A 280 -2.82 31.59 6.45
N GLU A 281 -2.77 32.01 7.72
CA GLU A 281 -3.95 32.13 8.60
C GLU A 281 -5.03 33.03 7.97
N GLU A 282 -4.63 34.13 7.34
CA GLU A 282 -5.54 35.05 6.67
C GLU A 282 -6.21 34.41 5.47
N ALA A 283 -5.50 33.52 4.75
CA ALA A 283 -6.07 32.77 3.63
C ALA A 283 -7.08 31.72 4.14
N PHE A 284 -6.78 31.01 5.22
CA PHE A 284 -7.71 30.10 5.87
C PHE A 284 -8.97 30.83 6.35
N ALA A 285 -8.81 31.96 7.04
CA ALA A 285 -9.92 32.76 7.51
C ALA A 285 -10.78 33.31 6.35
N ALA A 286 -10.17 33.66 5.20
CA ALA A 286 -10.86 34.16 4.03
C ALA A 286 -11.71 33.09 3.33
N LEU A 287 -11.36 31.81 3.43
CA LEU A 287 -12.20 30.71 2.92
C LEU A 287 -13.55 30.62 3.66
N GLY A 288 -13.57 30.91 4.93
CA GLY A 288 -14.75 31.20 5.75
C GLY A 288 -15.97 30.34 5.45
N ASP A 289 -16.99 30.97 4.89
CA ASP A 289 -18.26 30.32 4.55
C ASP A 289 -18.23 29.46 3.28
N GLU A 290 -17.11 29.44 2.54
CA GLU A 290 -16.93 28.52 1.40
C GLU A 290 -16.62 27.09 1.84
N MET A 291 -16.19 26.91 3.10
CA MET A 291 -15.89 25.59 3.68
C MET A 291 -17.21 24.96 4.19
N ASP A 292 -17.96 24.28 3.32
CA ASP A 292 -19.17 23.54 3.73
C ASP A 292 -18.85 22.27 4.51
N ILE A 293 -17.74 21.61 4.17
CA ILE A 293 -17.25 20.37 4.81
C ILE A 293 -15.75 20.55 5.10
N LEU A 294 -15.32 20.09 6.27
CA LEU A 294 -13.91 19.97 6.61
C LEU A 294 -13.56 18.50 6.79
N ILE A 295 -12.59 18.01 6.00
CA ILE A 295 -12.02 16.68 6.19
C ILE A 295 -10.66 16.85 6.87
N LEU A 296 -10.51 16.28 8.05
CA LEU A 296 -9.31 16.36 8.87
C LEU A 296 -8.45 15.10 8.68
N ASP A 297 -7.21 15.25 8.26
CA ASP A 297 -6.23 14.18 8.26
C ASP A 297 -5.86 13.83 9.72
N ALA A 298 -5.96 12.55 10.05
CA ALA A 298 -5.68 12.04 11.39
C ALA A 298 -4.25 12.34 11.88
N ALA A 299 -3.28 12.55 10.97
CA ALA A 299 -1.92 12.92 11.33
C ALA A 299 -1.83 14.26 12.07
N ALA A 300 -2.75 15.19 11.81
CA ALA A 300 -2.74 16.53 12.38
C ALA A 300 -3.38 16.62 13.78
N VAL A 301 -4.20 15.65 14.17
CA VAL A 301 -5.01 15.72 15.40
C VAL A 301 -4.17 16.04 16.63
N LYS A 302 -3.05 15.35 16.81
CA LYS A 302 -2.15 15.57 17.96
C LYS A 302 -1.51 16.96 18.00
N ASN A 303 -1.40 17.65 16.88
CA ASN A 303 -0.85 19.00 16.77
C ASN A 303 -1.94 20.06 16.87
N ILE A 304 -3.14 19.77 16.35
CA ILE A 304 -4.30 20.68 16.41
C ILE A 304 -4.91 20.70 17.82
N ALA A 305 -4.99 19.57 18.50
CA ALA A 305 -5.63 19.48 19.81
C ALA A 305 -5.08 20.47 20.84
N PRO A 306 -3.75 20.60 21.08
CA PRO A 306 -3.22 21.60 22.02
C PRO A 306 -3.46 23.03 21.54
N LEU A 307 -3.40 23.31 20.22
CA LEU A 307 -3.68 24.64 19.69
C LEU A 307 -5.16 25.03 19.92
N TYR A 308 -6.08 24.12 19.68
CA TYR A 308 -7.50 24.32 19.91
C TYR A 308 -7.82 24.50 21.41
N GLN A 309 -7.13 23.79 22.30
CA GLN A 309 -7.27 23.96 23.75
C GLN A 309 -6.76 25.33 24.23
N GLU A 310 -5.72 25.88 23.59
CA GLU A 310 -5.18 27.22 23.86
C GLU A 310 -6.09 28.31 23.29
N ASP A 311 -6.55 28.15 22.05
CA ASP A 311 -7.47 29.06 21.36
C ASP A 311 -8.64 28.30 20.71
N PRO A 312 -9.73 28.09 21.44
CA PRO A 312 -10.93 27.44 20.90
C PRO A 312 -11.60 28.22 19.74
N THR A 313 -11.21 29.49 19.52
CA THR A 313 -11.81 30.32 18.45
C THR A 313 -11.09 30.21 17.12
N MET A 314 -9.99 29.45 17.04
CA MET A 314 -9.15 29.32 15.83
C MET A 314 -9.93 28.83 14.59
N PHE A 315 -11.06 28.15 14.77
CA PHE A 315 -11.94 27.69 13.70
C PHE A 315 -13.26 28.48 13.57
N ASP A 316 -13.45 29.60 14.29
CA ASP A 316 -14.71 30.35 14.27
C ASP A 316 -15.07 30.90 12.89
N THR A 317 -14.10 31.16 12.02
CA THR A 317 -14.33 31.55 10.63
C THR A 317 -14.78 30.39 9.73
N CYS A 318 -14.48 29.15 10.08
CA CYS A 318 -14.79 27.95 9.29
C CYS A 318 -16.26 27.55 9.45
N LYS A 319 -17.05 27.66 8.37
CA LYS A 319 -18.47 27.26 8.38
C LYS A 319 -18.65 25.79 8.76
N ALA A 320 -17.87 24.88 8.19
CA ALA A 320 -17.95 23.45 8.47
C ALA A 320 -17.75 23.14 9.97
N TRP A 321 -16.84 23.87 10.64
CA TRP A 321 -16.63 23.70 12.07
C TRP A 321 -17.81 24.18 12.90
N ARG A 322 -18.36 25.36 12.59
CA ARG A 322 -19.54 25.91 13.27
C ARG A 322 -20.78 25.03 13.09
N ASP A 323 -20.95 24.45 11.90
CA ASP A 323 -22.10 23.63 11.55
C ASP A 323 -21.93 22.15 11.98
N GLY A 324 -20.75 21.78 12.48
CA GLY A 324 -20.42 20.41 12.87
C GLY A 324 -20.25 19.46 11.69
N GLU A 325 -19.88 19.98 10.51
CA GLU A 325 -19.60 19.19 9.30
C GLU A 325 -18.09 18.89 9.19
N VAL A 326 -17.54 18.30 10.26
CA VAL A 326 -16.13 17.92 10.39
C VAL A 326 -16.00 16.42 10.41
N TYR A 327 -15.11 15.90 9.56
CA TYR A 327 -14.92 14.47 9.35
C TYR A 327 -13.46 14.11 9.46
N LEU A 328 -13.15 12.90 9.96
CA LEU A 328 -11.80 12.39 10.13
C LEU A 328 -11.49 11.35 9.07
N GLU A 329 -10.41 11.56 8.31
CA GLU A 329 -9.84 10.56 7.41
C GLU A 329 -8.53 9.98 7.95
N MET A 330 -8.05 8.90 7.36
CA MET A 330 -6.81 8.24 7.76
C MET A 330 -5.59 8.98 7.21
N ALA A 331 -4.52 9.03 8.03
CA ALA A 331 -3.23 9.54 7.59
C ALA A 331 -2.62 8.63 6.51
N TYR A 332 -2.59 9.08 5.26
CA TYR A 332 -2.03 8.27 4.17
C TYR A 332 -0.54 8.50 3.95
N ASN A 333 0.00 9.65 4.36
CA ASN A 333 1.41 9.99 4.17
C ASN A 333 2.22 9.72 5.45
N ALA A 334 2.64 8.46 5.64
CA ALA A 334 3.49 8.04 6.74
C ALA A 334 4.64 7.18 6.21
N TYR A 335 5.84 7.72 6.24
CA TYR A 335 7.03 7.16 5.57
C TYR A 335 6.75 6.97 4.08
N TYR A 336 6.42 8.07 3.41
CA TYR A 336 5.80 8.22 2.09
C TYR A 336 4.38 7.65 2.01
N THR A 337 3.82 7.62 0.80
CA THR A 337 2.42 7.32 0.56
C THR A 337 2.06 5.87 0.85
N ASN A 338 1.09 5.65 1.73
CA ASN A 338 0.36 4.39 1.83
C ASN A 338 -0.76 4.45 0.79
N TYR A 339 -0.53 3.84 -0.38
CA TYR A 339 -1.41 3.95 -1.54
C TYR A 339 -2.79 3.36 -1.27
N GLU A 340 -2.85 2.25 -0.54
CA GLU A 340 -4.08 1.64 -0.09
C GLU A 340 -4.92 2.58 0.78
N ILE A 341 -4.28 3.33 1.71
CA ILE A 341 -4.99 4.32 2.53
C ILE A 341 -5.44 5.50 1.67
N ALA A 342 -4.63 5.97 0.71
CA ALA A 342 -5.05 7.03 -0.20
C ALA A 342 -6.30 6.65 -1.01
N LEU A 343 -6.40 5.39 -1.45
CA LEU A 343 -7.58 4.89 -2.14
C LEU A 343 -8.79 4.77 -1.21
N MET A 344 -8.58 4.30 0.03
CA MET A 344 -9.61 4.29 1.06
C MET A 344 -10.14 5.69 1.37
N ASN A 345 -9.24 6.69 1.51
CA ASN A 345 -9.61 8.10 1.70
C ASN A 345 -10.41 8.65 0.53
N THR A 346 -10.13 8.18 -0.71
CA THR A 346 -10.90 8.59 -1.90
C THR A 346 -12.36 8.13 -1.80
N TRP A 347 -12.61 6.89 -1.41
CA TRP A 347 -13.95 6.37 -1.14
C TRP A 347 -14.63 7.10 0.01
N PHE A 348 -13.89 7.38 1.08
CA PHE A 348 -14.40 8.13 2.22
C PHE A 348 -14.80 9.54 1.84
N ALA A 349 -13.96 10.29 1.12
CA ALA A 349 -14.26 11.63 0.64
C ALA A 349 -15.51 11.64 -0.25
N ALA A 350 -15.60 10.72 -1.21
CA ALA A 350 -16.76 10.58 -2.08
C ALA A 350 -18.05 10.33 -1.32
N LYS A 351 -18.03 9.38 -0.37
CA LYS A 351 -19.21 9.06 0.47
C LYS A 351 -19.58 10.17 1.42
N THR A 352 -18.60 10.89 1.97
CA THR A 352 -18.83 12.01 2.89
C THR A 352 -19.49 13.18 2.18
N VAL A 353 -18.99 13.52 0.98
CA VAL A 353 -19.47 14.68 0.23
C VAL A 353 -20.76 14.38 -0.54
N TYR A 354 -20.93 13.15 -1.02
CA TYR A 354 -22.09 12.72 -1.83
C TYR A 354 -22.78 11.47 -1.23
N PRO A 355 -23.29 11.52 -0.01
CA PRO A 355 -23.73 10.33 0.73
C PRO A 355 -24.83 9.54 0.03
N GLU A 356 -25.71 10.18 -0.74
CA GLU A 356 -26.78 9.49 -1.48
C GLU A 356 -26.25 8.65 -2.65
N LEU A 357 -25.19 9.11 -3.34
CA LEU A 357 -24.59 8.41 -4.46
C LEU A 357 -23.74 7.20 -4.01
N PHE A 358 -23.32 7.18 -2.75
CA PHE A 358 -22.50 6.15 -2.13
C PHE A 358 -23.18 5.48 -0.94
N ALA A 359 -24.51 5.48 -0.90
CA ALA A 359 -25.27 4.89 0.21
C ALA A 359 -25.05 3.37 0.34
N ASP A 360 -24.79 2.71 -0.77
CA ASP A 360 -24.49 1.28 -0.88
C ASP A 360 -23.10 0.89 -0.38
N ILE A 361 -22.19 1.84 -0.20
CA ILE A 361 -20.79 1.57 0.16
C ILE A 361 -20.64 1.41 1.68
N ASP A 362 -20.14 0.26 2.11
CA ASP A 362 -19.61 0.04 3.46
C ASP A 362 -18.10 0.31 3.45
N LEU A 363 -17.67 1.34 4.17
CA LEU A 363 -16.25 1.77 4.17
C LEU A 363 -15.31 0.73 4.80
N THR A 364 -15.79 -0.06 5.77
CA THR A 364 -14.97 -1.12 6.39
C THR A 364 -14.78 -2.27 5.41
N ALA A 365 -15.85 -2.68 4.72
CA ALA A 365 -15.77 -3.71 3.68
C ALA A 365 -14.88 -3.25 2.52
N LYS A 366 -15.01 -1.98 2.08
CA LYS A 366 -14.18 -1.40 1.02
C LYS A 366 -12.71 -1.31 1.45
N ALA A 367 -12.41 -0.94 2.69
CA ALA A 367 -11.06 -0.94 3.23
C ALA A 367 -10.43 -2.35 3.22
N ASN A 368 -11.20 -3.39 3.56
CA ASN A 368 -10.74 -4.78 3.48
C ASN A 368 -10.51 -5.23 2.03
N GLU A 369 -11.39 -4.86 1.11
CA GLU A 369 -11.22 -5.14 -0.33
C GLU A 369 -9.91 -4.52 -0.85
N ILE A 370 -9.68 -3.25 -0.56
CA ILE A 370 -8.48 -2.51 -0.98
C ILE A 370 -7.22 -3.12 -0.37
N THR A 371 -7.18 -3.34 0.94
CA THR A 371 -5.98 -3.91 1.59
C THR A 371 -5.70 -5.33 1.13
N LYS A 372 -6.73 -6.11 0.81
CA LYS A 372 -6.59 -7.43 0.19
C LYS A 372 -6.03 -7.35 -1.22
N ALA A 373 -6.46 -6.38 -2.02
CA ALA A 373 -5.93 -6.14 -3.36
C ALA A 373 -4.44 -5.74 -3.32
N PHE A 374 -4.03 -4.89 -2.40
CA PHE A 374 -2.64 -4.43 -2.28
C PHE A 374 -1.71 -5.44 -1.58
N LEU A 375 -2.17 -6.06 -0.49
CA LEU A 375 -1.32 -6.81 0.46
C LEU A 375 -1.78 -8.25 0.70
N GLY A 376 -2.82 -8.70 0.01
CA GLY A 376 -3.35 -10.05 0.16
C GLY A 376 -4.10 -10.31 1.49
N GLN A 377 -4.31 -9.29 2.32
CA GLN A 377 -4.88 -9.40 3.67
C GLN A 377 -5.96 -8.34 3.90
N GLU A 378 -6.97 -8.70 4.70
CA GLU A 378 -8.01 -7.78 5.17
C GLU A 378 -7.52 -7.12 6.46
N LEU A 379 -7.26 -5.80 6.41
CA LEU A 379 -6.56 -5.07 7.48
C LEU A 379 -7.35 -3.89 8.07
N ALA A 380 -8.64 -3.72 7.70
CA ALA A 380 -9.40 -2.56 8.16
C ALA A 380 -9.43 -2.44 9.69
N GLU A 381 -9.65 -3.54 10.40
CA GLU A 381 -9.70 -3.56 11.87
C GLU A 381 -8.36 -3.13 12.47
N GLN A 382 -7.25 -3.66 11.97
CA GLN A 382 -5.90 -3.33 12.46
C GLN A 382 -5.55 -1.86 12.16
N ILE A 383 -5.89 -1.36 10.97
CA ILE A 383 -5.68 0.04 10.58
C ILE A 383 -6.47 0.97 11.50
N PHE A 384 -7.75 0.68 11.74
CA PHE A 384 -8.61 1.53 12.56
C PHE A 384 -8.24 1.46 14.05
N ALA A 385 -7.64 0.35 14.50
CA ALA A 385 -7.12 0.19 15.86
C ALA A 385 -5.80 0.93 16.13
N CYS A 386 -5.09 1.41 15.11
CA CYS A 386 -3.88 2.20 15.32
C CYS A 386 -4.20 3.48 16.10
N PRO A 387 -3.34 3.89 17.06
CA PRO A 387 -3.65 5.03 17.95
C PRO A 387 -3.97 6.34 17.21
N SER A 388 -3.25 6.64 16.13
CA SER A 388 -3.50 7.84 15.30
C SER A 388 -4.60 7.66 14.25
N SER A 389 -5.32 6.53 14.25
CA SER A 389 -6.51 6.34 13.42
C SER A 389 -7.82 6.71 14.15
N PHE A 390 -7.76 6.88 15.47
CA PHE A 390 -8.91 7.30 16.31
C PHE A 390 -10.19 6.48 16.09
N GLY A 391 -10.05 5.20 15.74
CA GLY A 391 -11.19 4.30 15.47
C GLY A 391 -11.66 4.28 14.01
N GLY A 392 -10.99 5.00 13.10
CA GLY A 392 -11.31 4.97 11.67
C GLY A 392 -12.10 6.18 11.17
N TYR A 393 -12.67 6.04 9.99
CA TYR A 393 -13.46 7.08 9.32
C TYR A 393 -14.70 7.46 10.11
N GLN A 394 -14.88 8.74 10.41
CA GLN A 394 -16.00 9.20 11.22
C GLN A 394 -16.30 10.70 11.03
N LYS A 395 -17.55 11.08 11.28
CA LYS A 395 -17.90 12.46 11.59
C LYS A 395 -17.56 12.72 13.06
N ILE A 396 -16.87 13.79 13.37
CA ILE A 396 -16.43 14.09 14.74
C ILE A 396 -17.28 15.17 15.39
N ASP A 397 -17.60 14.98 16.67
CA ASP A 397 -18.04 16.06 17.54
C ASP A 397 -16.80 16.80 18.03
N THR A 398 -16.55 17.98 17.46
CA THR A 398 -15.30 18.74 17.69
C THR A 398 -15.10 19.10 19.15
N ALA A 399 -16.17 19.41 19.90
CA ALA A 399 -16.08 19.75 21.31
C ALA A 399 -15.70 18.53 22.17
N ALA A 400 -16.26 17.35 21.85
CA ALA A 400 -15.91 16.11 22.55
C ALA A 400 -14.54 15.54 22.13
N PHE A 401 -14.14 15.79 20.87
CA PHE A 401 -12.92 15.22 20.29
C PHE A 401 -11.66 16.00 20.69
N PHE A 402 -11.75 17.31 20.85
CA PHE A 402 -10.62 18.21 21.16
C PHE A 402 -10.71 18.84 22.57
N GLY A 403 -11.86 18.74 23.25
CA GLY A 403 -12.17 19.36 24.53
C GLY A 403 -11.60 18.70 25.80
#